data_4b0bae01ecfb6950a73c5ca24613bf09
#
_entry.id   4b0bae01ecfb6950a73c5ca24613bf09
#
_cell.length_a   1.000
_cell.length_b   1.000
_cell.length_c   1.000
_cell.angle_alpha   90.00
_cell.angle_beta   90.00
_cell.angle_gamma   90.00
#
_symmetry.space_group_name_H-M   'P 1'
#
loop_
_entity.id
_entity.type
_entity.pdbx_description
1 polymer ?
#
loop_
_entity_poly.entity_id
_entity_poly.type
_entity_poly.pdbx_seq_one_letter_code
_entity_poly.pdbx_strand_id
1 'polypeptide(L)'
;FTDEATVVSPHFAEGFDKLPFSLVAKEYEPSDLDGAFIVYVCTENASLNQRIKRDAEQRRILASVCDNPSLCDFTSPAICKDGDLTIAVSSNATNVHLSMRIRDAIKENIQYIKEKATEFVSIYKK
;
A
#
# COMPACT_ATOMS: atom_id res chain seq x y z
N PHE A 1 1.18 2.32 8.67
CA PHE A 1 2.23 3.27 8.33
C PHE A 1 1.84 4.70 8.70
N THR A 2 0.58 5.07 8.55
CA THR A 2 0.03 6.37 9.00
C THR A 2 -1.42 6.18 9.40
N ASP A 3 -1.88 6.95 10.36
CA ASP A 3 -3.29 7.07 10.74
C ASP A 3 -3.91 8.34 10.11
N GLU A 4 -3.09 9.15 9.44
CA GLU A 4 -3.52 10.35 8.71
C GLU A 4 -3.96 9.98 7.29
N ALA A 5 -5.12 9.36 7.18
CA ALA A 5 -5.72 9.01 5.89
C ALA A 5 -7.17 9.49 5.84
N THR A 6 -7.56 10.01 4.69
CA THR A 6 -8.95 10.33 4.35
C THR A 6 -9.44 9.36 3.28
N VAL A 7 -10.57 8.72 3.51
CA VAL A 7 -11.22 7.83 2.55
C VAL A 7 -12.48 8.50 2.02
N VAL A 8 -12.53 8.71 0.71
CA VAL A 8 -13.69 9.28 0.00
C VAL A 8 -14.38 8.17 -0.77
N SER A 9 -15.64 7.93 -0.46
CA SER A 9 -16.48 6.94 -1.14
C SER A 9 -17.95 7.30 -0.97
N PRO A 10 -18.82 7.10 -1.96
CA PRO A 10 -20.25 7.32 -1.79
C PRO A 10 -20.86 6.34 -0.76
N HIS A 11 -20.25 5.16 -0.58
CA HIS A 11 -20.70 4.14 0.36
C HIS A 11 -19.49 3.49 1.05
N PHE A 12 -19.65 3.14 2.33
CA PHE A 12 -18.67 2.41 3.12
C PHE A 12 -19.24 1.05 3.51
N ALA A 13 -18.40 0.01 3.43
CA ALA A 13 -18.75 -1.30 3.97
C ALA A 13 -18.77 -1.25 5.50
N GLU A 14 -19.49 -2.21 6.10
CA GLU A 14 -19.53 -2.37 7.56
C GLU A 14 -18.11 -2.55 8.13
N GLY A 15 -17.85 -1.85 9.24
CA GLY A 15 -16.55 -1.89 9.93
C GLY A 15 -15.55 -0.81 9.53
N PHE A 16 -15.80 -0.02 8.48
CA PHE A 16 -14.96 1.13 8.14
C PHE A 16 -14.93 2.18 9.25
N ASP A 17 -16.04 2.35 9.97
CA ASP A 17 -16.17 3.23 11.13
C ASP A 17 -15.25 2.89 12.31
N LYS A 18 -14.70 1.67 12.34
CA LYS A 18 -13.75 1.20 13.35
C LYS A 18 -12.29 1.49 13.00
N LEU A 19 -12.03 1.98 11.78
CA LEU A 19 -10.68 2.32 11.33
C LEU A 19 -10.31 3.74 11.73
N PRO A 20 -9.03 4.02 11.99
CA PRO A 20 -8.56 5.35 12.43
C PRO A 20 -8.45 6.34 11.25
N PHE A 21 -9.41 6.31 10.33
CA PHE A 21 -9.39 7.14 9.12
C PHE A 21 -10.51 8.17 9.13
N SER A 22 -10.28 9.30 8.47
CA SER A 22 -11.35 10.26 8.19
C SER A 22 -12.20 9.73 7.02
N LEU A 23 -13.50 9.53 7.24
CA LEU A 23 -14.43 9.02 6.24
C LEU A 23 -15.29 10.14 5.67
N VAL A 24 -15.32 10.29 4.35
CA VAL A 24 -16.12 11.32 3.64
C VAL A 24 -17.07 10.61 2.68
N ALA A 25 -18.37 10.59 3.03
CA ALA A 25 -19.40 9.92 2.24
C ALA A 25 -19.88 10.82 1.10
N LYS A 26 -19.22 10.76 -0.06
CA LYS A 26 -19.58 11.49 -1.28
C LYS A 26 -18.91 10.90 -2.51
N GLU A 27 -19.36 11.36 -3.69
CA GLU A 27 -18.64 11.13 -4.94
C GLU A 27 -17.33 11.92 -4.95
N TYR A 28 -16.34 11.42 -5.71
CA TYR A 28 -15.04 12.06 -5.88
C TYR A 28 -15.14 13.42 -6.57
N GLU A 29 -14.44 14.40 -6.02
CA GLU A 29 -14.20 15.71 -6.61
C GLU A 29 -12.70 16.01 -6.64
N PRO A 30 -12.17 16.79 -7.61
CA PRO A 30 -10.74 17.11 -7.69
C PRO A 30 -10.16 17.77 -6.44
N SER A 31 -10.97 18.50 -5.67
CA SER A 31 -10.60 19.11 -4.39
C SER A 31 -10.30 18.10 -3.28
N ASP A 32 -10.73 16.84 -3.43
CA ASP A 32 -10.41 15.78 -2.46
C ASP A 32 -8.92 15.43 -2.45
N LEU A 33 -8.19 15.82 -3.48
CA LEU A 33 -6.73 15.66 -3.56
C LEU A 33 -5.96 16.83 -2.94
N ASP A 34 -6.62 17.89 -2.53
CA ASP A 34 -5.95 19.09 -2.02
C ASP A 34 -5.23 18.76 -0.68
N GLY A 35 -3.92 18.99 -0.64
CA GLY A 35 -3.07 18.68 0.49
C GLY A 35 -2.64 17.21 0.62
N ALA A 36 -3.08 16.32 -0.28
CA ALA A 36 -2.64 14.95 -0.28
C ALA A 36 -1.19 14.83 -0.79
N PHE A 37 -0.43 13.91 -0.21
CA PHE A 37 0.91 13.55 -0.67
C PHE A 37 0.90 12.36 -1.64
N ILE A 38 0.06 11.38 -1.36
CA ILE A 38 -0.18 10.21 -2.21
C ILE A 38 -1.68 9.91 -2.27
N VAL A 39 -2.11 9.23 -3.32
CA VAL A 39 -3.48 8.76 -3.47
C VAL A 39 -3.52 7.29 -3.89
N TYR A 40 -4.37 6.50 -3.24
CA TYR A 40 -4.75 5.16 -3.66
C TYR A 40 -6.12 5.23 -4.33
N VAL A 41 -6.20 4.79 -5.56
CA VAL A 41 -7.42 4.81 -6.37
C VAL A 41 -7.95 3.38 -6.48
N CYS A 42 -9.04 3.10 -5.78
CA CYS A 42 -9.58 1.74 -5.60
C CYS A 42 -11.06 1.67 -6.02
N THR A 43 -11.41 2.25 -7.18
CA THR A 43 -12.78 2.16 -7.69
C THR A 43 -12.89 1.11 -8.79
N GLU A 44 -14.09 0.58 -9.00
CA GLU A 44 -14.38 -0.33 -10.12
C GLU A 44 -14.60 0.40 -11.45
N ASN A 45 -14.69 1.74 -11.42
CA ASN A 45 -14.92 2.56 -12.59
C ASN A 45 -13.60 3.00 -13.23
N ALA A 46 -13.22 2.35 -14.34
CA ALA A 46 -11.98 2.62 -15.05
C ALA A 46 -11.85 4.08 -15.53
N SER A 47 -12.96 4.71 -15.95
CA SER A 47 -12.96 6.11 -16.40
C SER A 47 -12.72 7.07 -15.24
N LEU A 48 -13.29 6.78 -14.08
CA LEU A 48 -13.06 7.53 -12.85
C LEU A 48 -11.59 7.36 -12.39
N ASN A 49 -11.07 6.15 -12.41
CA ASN A 49 -9.68 5.87 -12.06
C ASN A 49 -8.70 6.68 -12.92
N GLN A 50 -8.91 6.72 -14.24
CA GLN A 50 -8.11 7.55 -15.15
C GLN A 50 -8.26 9.05 -14.88
N ARG A 51 -9.45 9.50 -14.52
CA ARG A 51 -9.69 10.90 -14.17
C ARG A 51 -8.93 11.27 -12.90
N ILE A 52 -9.06 10.49 -11.82
CA ILE A 52 -8.35 10.72 -10.56
C ILE A 52 -6.83 10.71 -10.79
N LYS A 53 -6.32 9.77 -11.61
CA LYS A 53 -4.90 9.74 -11.97
C LYS A 53 -4.43 11.03 -12.63
N ARG A 54 -5.17 11.56 -13.61
CA ARG A 54 -4.85 12.84 -14.27
C ARG A 54 -4.90 14.03 -13.31
N ASP A 55 -5.92 14.07 -12.44
CA ASP A 55 -6.08 15.13 -11.44
C ASP A 55 -4.93 15.11 -10.43
N ALA A 56 -4.43 13.92 -10.06
CA ALA A 56 -3.26 13.73 -9.21
C ALA A 56 -1.97 14.21 -9.90
N GLU A 57 -1.75 13.85 -11.16
CA GLU A 57 -0.59 14.29 -11.96
C GLU A 57 -0.50 15.82 -12.05
N GLN A 58 -1.63 16.51 -12.30
CA GLN A 58 -1.69 17.97 -12.36
C GLN A 58 -1.27 18.62 -11.03
N ARG A 59 -1.48 17.92 -9.90
CA ARG A 59 -1.12 18.36 -8.55
C ARG A 59 0.23 17.85 -8.08
N ARG A 60 0.94 17.05 -8.90
CA ARG A 60 2.19 16.36 -8.55
C ARG A 60 2.05 15.41 -7.35
N ILE A 61 0.89 14.77 -7.24
CA ILE A 61 0.58 13.75 -6.25
C ILE A 61 0.83 12.38 -6.87
N LEU A 62 1.56 11.52 -6.17
CA LEU A 62 1.80 10.15 -6.62
C LEU A 62 0.53 9.31 -6.46
N ALA A 63 0.17 8.56 -7.49
CA ALA A 63 -1.02 7.72 -7.50
C ALA A 63 -0.68 6.24 -7.65
N SER A 64 -1.38 5.40 -6.89
CA SER A 64 -1.44 3.95 -7.08
C SER A 64 -2.86 3.57 -7.43
N VAL A 65 -3.07 3.02 -8.63
CA VAL A 65 -4.39 2.61 -9.11
C VAL A 65 -4.51 1.10 -8.98
N CYS A 66 -5.44 0.65 -8.12
CA CYS A 66 -5.67 -0.76 -7.87
C CYS A 66 -6.02 -1.48 -9.18
N ASP A 67 -5.46 -2.68 -9.35
CA ASP A 67 -5.66 -3.55 -10.51
C ASP A 67 -5.23 -2.97 -11.88
N ASN A 68 -4.54 -1.81 -11.89
CA ASN A 68 -4.02 -1.22 -13.12
C ASN A 68 -2.57 -0.73 -12.95
N PRO A 69 -1.57 -1.62 -13.02
CA PRO A 69 -0.16 -1.25 -12.84
C PRO A 69 0.35 -0.19 -13.82
N SER A 70 -0.24 -0.10 -15.02
CA SER A 70 0.17 0.88 -16.04
C SER A 70 -0.17 2.34 -15.68
N LEU A 71 -1.10 2.53 -14.74
CA LEU A 71 -1.50 3.85 -14.23
C LEU A 71 -0.81 4.19 -12.90
N CYS A 72 0.00 3.29 -12.35
CA CYS A 72 0.64 3.49 -11.06
C CYS A 72 1.97 4.25 -11.18
N ASP A 73 2.18 5.26 -10.35
CA ASP A 73 3.49 5.87 -10.13
C ASP A 73 4.33 5.04 -9.17
N PHE A 74 3.68 4.28 -8.31
CA PHE A 74 4.30 3.34 -7.36
C PHE A 74 3.37 2.17 -7.09
N THR A 75 3.94 1.06 -6.63
CA THR A 75 3.19 -0.12 -6.21
C THR A 75 3.53 -0.49 -4.78
N SER A 76 2.53 -0.87 -4.00
CA SER A 76 2.72 -1.32 -2.63
C SER A 76 3.23 -2.76 -2.60
N PRO A 77 4.34 -3.05 -1.90
CA PRO A 77 4.81 -4.41 -1.71
C PRO A 77 3.93 -5.18 -0.72
N ALA A 78 4.05 -6.50 -0.72
CA ALA A 78 3.54 -7.33 0.36
C ALA A 78 4.44 -7.17 1.59
N ILE A 79 3.88 -6.74 2.74
CA ILE A 79 4.66 -6.37 3.92
C ILE A 79 4.34 -7.31 5.08
N CYS A 80 5.37 -7.72 5.82
CA CYS A 80 5.23 -8.25 7.17
C CYS A 80 6.10 -7.46 8.16
N LYS A 81 5.63 -7.38 9.39
CA LYS A 81 6.34 -6.74 10.51
C LYS A 81 6.56 -7.73 11.63
N ASP A 82 7.72 -7.62 12.28
CA ASP A 82 8.08 -8.36 13.48
C ASP A 82 8.89 -7.42 14.40
N GLY A 83 8.22 -6.78 15.37
CA GLY A 83 8.77 -5.69 16.14
C GLY A 83 9.17 -4.51 15.24
N ASP A 84 10.42 -4.09 15.35
CA ASP A 84 11.01 -2.99 14.56
C ASP A 84 11.43 -3.43 13.14
N LEU A 85 11.42 -4.75 12.87
CA LEU A 85 11.77 -5.27 11.55
C LEU A 85 10.58 -5.16 10.60
N THR A 86 10.80 -4.57 9.44
CA THR A 86 9.85 -4.56 8.34
C THR A 86 10.47 -5.26 7.13
N ILE A 87 9.76 -6.25 6.58
CA ILE A 87 10.16 -6.98 5.38
C ILE A 87 9.11 -6.71 4.30
N ALA A 88 9.58 -6.27 3.14
CA ALA A 88 8.75 -5.96 1.98
C ALA A 88 9.13 -6.84 0.80
N VAL A 89 8.15 -7.49 0.19
CA VAL A 89 8.33 -8.37 -0.98
C VAL A 89 7.56 -7.77 -2.15
N SER A 90 8.26 -7.42 -3.21
CA SER A 90 7.67 -6.84 -4.42
C SER A 90 8.05 -7.63 -5.65
N SER A 91 7.13 -7.76 -6.58
CA SER A 91 7.33 -8.23 -7.95
C SER A 91 7.09 -7.11 -8.97
N ASN A 92 7.12 -5.84 -8.53
CA ASN A 92 6.73 -4.69 -9.34
C ASN A 92 5.35 -4.87 -9.99
N ALA A 93 4.40 -5.39 -9.20
CA ALA A 93 3.03 -5.74 -9.61
C ALA A 93 2.91 -6.81 -10.72
N THR A 94 3.99 -7.47 -11.14
CA THR A 94 3.93 -8.53 -12.16
C THR A 94 3.35 -9.83 -11.62
N ASN A 95 3.50 -10.11 -10.33
CA ASN A 95 2.93 -11.28 -9.67
C ASN A 95 2.64 -11.00 -8.17
N VAL A 96 1.54 -10.32 -7.90
CA VAL A 96 1.13 -9.92 -6.56
C VAL A 96 0.90 -11.14 -5.65
N HIS A 97 0.27 -12.20 -6.19
CA HIS A 97 0.00 -13.42 -5.42
C HIS A 97 1.28 -14.14 -4.99
N LEU A 98 2.31 -14.19 -5.85
CA LEU A 98 3.61 -14.75 -5.48
C LEU A 98 4.28 -13.92 -4.39
N SER A 99 4.25 -12.59 -4.51
CA SER A 99 4.80 -11.69 -3.48
C SER A 99 4.13 -11.89 -2.12
N MET A 100 2.80 -12.07 -2.10
CA MET A 100 2.06 -12.37 -0.87
C MET A 100 2.45 -13.70 -0.27
N ARG A 101 2.55 -14.78 -1.07
CA ARG A 101 2.94 -16.11 -0.60
C ARG A 101 4.37 -16.13 -0.05
N ILE A 102 5.31 -15.44 -0.71
CA ILE A 102 6.69 -15.32 -0.23
C ILE A 102 6.71 -14.56 1.10
N ARG A 103 5.99 -13.44 1.21
CA ARG A 103 5.84 -12.70 2.46
C ARG A 103 5.30 -13.58 3.59
N ASP A 104 4.27 -14.40 3.32
CA ASP A 104 3.66 -15.28 4.31
C ASP A 104 4.64 -16.39 4.74
N ALA A 105 5.36 -16.98 3.80
CA ALA A 105 6.41 -17.97 4.10
C ALA A 105 7.54 -17.36 4.95
N ILE A 106 7.94 -16.11 4.67
CA ILE A 106 8.94 -15.39 5.48
C ILE A 106 8.38 -15.17 6.89
N LYS A 107 7.13 -14.72 7.02
CA LYS A 107 6.48 -14.46 8.30
C LYS A 107 6.41 -15.72 9.17
N GLU A 108 6.07 -16.86 8.58
CA GLU A 108 6.01 -18.16 9.28
C GLU A 108 7.39 -18.61 9.77
N ASN A 109 8.46 -18.26 9.07
CA ASN A 109 9.82 -18.66 9.37
C ASN A 109 10.69 -17.55 9.98
N ILE A 110 10.10 -16.46 10.41
CA ILE A 110 10.83 -15.23 10.80
C ILE A 110 11.85 -15.47 11.91
N GLN A 111 11.54 -16.33 12.90
CA GLN A 111 12.45 -16.62 14.01
C GLN A 111 13.69 -17.37 13.51
N TYR A 112 13.50 -18.38 12.68
CA TYR A 112 14.62 -19.10 12.07
C TYR A 112 15.52 -18.17 11.24
N ILE A 113 14.93 -17.26 10.47
CA ILE A 113 15.65 -16.28 9.66
C ILE A 113 16.48 -15.35 10.56
N LYS A 114 15.90 -14.88 11.67
CA LYS A 114 16.60 -14.01 12.65
C LYS A 114 17.77 -14.74 13.32
N GLU A 115 17.61 -15.99 13.69
CA GLU A 115 18.68 -16.84 14.25
C GLU A 115 19.83 -16.96 13.26
N LYS A 116 19.54 -17.32 12.00
CA LYS A 116 20.57 -17.43 10.96
C LYS A 116 21.25 -16.11 10.66
N ALA A 117 20.53 -15.00 10.60
CA ALA A 117 21.11 -13.68 10.42
C ALA A 117 22.07 -13.32 11.57
N THR A 118 21.76 -13.71 12.81
CA THR A 118 22.62 -13.46 13.97
C THR A 118 23.90 -14.31 13.92
N GLU A 119 23.82 -15.56 13.47
CA GLU A 119 25.01 -16.42 13.26
C GLU A 119 25.97 -15.77 12.24
N PHE A 120 25.46 -15.21 11.14
CA PHE A 120 26.28 -14.51 10.14
C PHE A 120 27.00 -13.29 10.70
N VAL A 121 26.36 -12.50 11.56
CA VAL A 121 26.99 -11.31 12.17
C VAL A 121 28.18 -11.68 13.04
N SER A 122 28.18 -12.85 13.70
CA SER A 122 29.31 -13.32 14.51
C SER A 122 30.56 -13.66 13.69
N ILE A 123 30.40 -14.00 12.41
CA ILE A 123 31.51 -14.32 11.49
C ILE A 123 32.24 -13.06 11.02
N TYR A 124 31.54 -11.91 10.91
CA TYR A 124 32.10 -10.64 10.42
C TYR A 124 32.63 -9.72 11.51
N LYS A 125 32.47 -10.08 12.79
CA LYS A 125 33.00 -9.31 13.93
C LYS A 125 34.39 -9.77 14.39
N LYS A 126 35.10 -10.52 13.58
CA LYS A 126 36.51 -10.86 13.81
C LYS A 126 37.46 -9.92 13.11
#